data_e2773c0148c33bbf0ee6279ab2c759af
#
_entry.id   e2773c0148c33bbf0ee6279ab2c759af
#
_cell.length_a   1.000
_cell.length_b   1.000
_cell.length_c   1.000
_cell.angle_alpha   90.00
_cell.angle_beta   90.00
_cell.angle_gamma   90.00
#
_symmetry.space_group_name_H-M   'P 1'
#
loop_
_entity.id
_entity.type
_entity.pdbx_description
1 polymer ?
#
loop_
_entity_poly.entity_id
_entity_poly.type
_entity_poly.pdbx_seq_one_letter_code
_entity_poly.pdbx_strand_id
1 'polypeptide(L)'
;MGRLWKLTHKIQSIVPQKKRKNRFTVTLESGDVFGISGDVLISNPLDAGQTLTKKALEHLKRIETRQQIKIRILRLLSYRQRSRAEVLTLLKRKGYIEDDIVPVLDKLDSKGYMDDKAFAKMYASYLIKKKSLGRMAVKHKFSQHQIPHDLLNSILDELYVTYPPEKMVQQIMDKRISVRGNSLKEMKKLVNLLKRKGFRWQDIEPILNTVKWGP
;
A
#
# COMPACT_ATOMS: atom_id res chain seq x y z
N MET A 1 -18.64 -32.27 40.96
CA MET A 1 -19.35 -31.30 40.12
C MET A 1 -18.51 -30.04 40.02
N GLY A 2 -17.69 -29.97 38.95
CA GLY A 2 -16.79 -28.84 38.72
C GLY A 2 -17.56 -27.57 38.34
N ARG A 3 -17.38 -26.49 39.10
CA ARG A 3 -17.92 -25.18 38.80
C ARG A 3 -17.19 -24.65 37.55
N LEU A 4 -17.79 -24.80 36.38
CA LEU A 4 -17.46 -24.00 35.22
C LEU A 4 -17.81 -22.54 35.55
N TRP A 5 -16.88 -21.76 36.04
CA TRP A 5 -16.98 -20.30 36.12
C TRP A 5 -17.13 -19.79 34.69
N LYS A 6 -18.36 -19.54 34.28
CA LYS A 6 -18.62 -18.72 33.09
C LYS A 6 -17.94 -17.37 33.37
N LEU A 7 -16.77 -17.16 32.80
CA LEU A 7 -16.09 -15.86 32.83
C LEU A 7 -17.01 -14.88 32.12
N THR A 8 -17.86 -14.24 32.89
CA THR A 8 -18.77 -13.18 32.45
C THR A 8 -18.14 -11.84 32.82
N HIS A 9 -18.26 -10.88 31.93
CA HIS A 9 -17.74 -9.54 32.09
C HIS A 9 -18.92 -8.57 32.18
N LYS A 10 -19.18 -8.00 33.35
CA LYS A 10 -20.24 -7.04 33.53
C LYS A 10 -19.73 -5.63 33.26
N ILE A 11 -20.49 -4.86 32.51
CA ILE A 11 -20.18 -3.48 32.13
C ILE A 11 -20.51 -2.58 33.31
N GLN A 12 -19.50 -1.87 33.83
CA GLN A 12 -19.67 -0.89 34.90
C GLN A 12 -20.16 0.46 34.35
N SER A 13 -19.51 0.95 33.28
CA SER A 13 -19.86 2.23 32.68
C SER A 13 -19.44 2.34 31.22
N ILE A 14 -20.13 3.21 30.48
CA ILE A 14 -19.83 3.59 29.10
C ILE A 14 -19.83 5.12 29.03
N VAL A 15 -18.65 5.72 28.82
CA VAL A 15 -18.52 7.19 28.84
C VAL A 15 -17.84 7.72 27.57
N PRO A 16 -18.28 8.87 27.01
CA PRO A 16 -17.63 9.46 25.85
C PRO A 16 -16.21 9.94 26.20
N GLN A 17 -15.29 9.78 25.25
CA GLN A 17 -13.90 10.24 25.41
C GLN A 17 -13.78 11.75 25.17
N LYS A 18 -13.21 12.49 26.11
CA LYS A 18 -13.05 13.97 26.03
C LYS A 18 -12.23 14.43 24.81
N LYS A 19 -11.19 13.70 24.44
CA LYS A 19 -10.23 14.09 23.38
C LYS A 19 -10.53 13.48 21.99
N ARG A 20 -11.47 12.56 21.89
CA ARG A 20 -11.75 11.84 20.63
C ARG A 20 -13.26 11.84 20.36
N LYS A 21 -13.66 12.59 19.34
CA LYS A 21 -15.07 12.60 18.89
C LYS A 21 -15.50 11.20 18.45
N ASN A 22 -16.76 10.87 18.72
CA ASN A 22 -17.41 9.59 18.36
C ASN A 22 -16.67 8.35 18.90
N ARG A 23 -16.10 8.46 20.12
CA ARG A 23 -15.41 7.35 20.78
C ARG A 23 -15.77 7.28 22.25
N PHE A 24 -15.98 6.06 22.75
CA PHE A 24 -16.42 5.78 24.11
C PHE A 24 -15.39 4.90 24.83
N THR A 25 -15.33 5.03 26.12
CA THR A 25 -14.59 4.15 27.03
C THR A 25 -15.60 3.24 27.72
N VAL A 26 -15.42 1.95 27.59
CA VAL A 26 -16.17 0.92 28.31
C VAL A 26 -15.30 0.43 29.46
N THR A 27 -15.83 0.48 30.68
CA THR A 27 -15.18 -0.03 31.89
C THR A 27 -15.96 -1.25 32.36
N LEU A 28 -15.26 -2.34 32.67
CA LEU A 28 -15.84 -3.54 33.24
C LEU A 28 -15.71 -3.54 34.76
N GLU A 29 -16.57 -4.26 35.47
CA GLU A 29 -16.47 -4.42 36.94
C GLU A 29 -15.15 -5.08 37.38
N SER A 30 -14.48 -5.83 36.49
CA SER A 30 -13.13 -6.35 36.71
C SER A 30 -12.03 -5.28 36.78
N GLY A 31 -12.32 -4.02 36.42
CA GLY A 31 -11.35 -2.94 36.25
C GLY A 31 -10.76 -2.85 34.83
N ASP A 32 -11.05 -3.81 33.95
CA ASP A 32 -10.60 -3.76 32.56
C ASP A 32 -11.28 -2.63 31.81
N VAL A 33 -10.50 -1.94 30.98
CA VAL A 33 -10.98 -0.79 30.19
C VAL A 33 -10.65 -0.97 28.72
N PHE A 34 -11.62 -0.68 27.83
CA PHE A 34 -11.33 -0.64 26.40
C PHE A 34 -12.12 0.48 25.71
N GLY A 35 -11.60 0.93 24.57
CA GLY A 35 -12.27 1.97 23.77
C GLY A 35 -13.10 1.35 22.66
N ILE A 36 -14.28 1.93 22.40
CA ILE A 36 -15.18 1.54 21.31
C ILE A 36 -15.60 2.79 20.51
N SER A 37 -15.72 2.65 19.20
CA SER A 37 -16.26 3.70 18.34
C SER A 37 -17.78 3.79 18.44
N GLY A 38 -18.34 4.99 18.25
CA GLY A 38 -19.78 5.18 18.24
C GLY A 38 -20.47 4.34 17.16
N ASP A 39 -19.85 4.17 15.99
CA ASP A 39 -20.38 3.33 14.91
C ASP A 39 -20.55 1.87 15.34
N VAL A 40 -19.57 1.34 16.08
CA VAL A 40 -19.63 -0.03 16.62
C VAL A 40 -20.66 -0.10 17.74
N LEU A 41 -20.75 0.92 18.60
CA LEU A 41 -21.72 0.98 19.68
C LEU A 41 -23.17 1.04 19.15
N ILE A 42 -23.42 1.80 18.08
CA ILE A 42 -24.73 1.86 17.41
C ILE A 42 -25.10 0.49 16.82
N SER A 43 -24.14 -0.18 16.17
CA SER A 43 -24.36 -1.50 15.56
C SER A 43 -24.43 -2.64 16.56
N ASN A 44 -23.88 -2.44 17.77
CA ASN A 44 -23.83 -3.40 18.85
C ASN A 44 -24.15 -2.67 20.16
N PRO A 45 -25.45 -2.38 20.43
CA PRO A 45 -25.83 -1.63 21.62
C PRO A 45 -25.35 -2.30 22.90
N LEU A 46 -24.83 -1.49 23.81
CA LEU A 46 -24.31 -1.93 25.12
C LEU A 46 -24.89 -1.01 26.20
N ASP A 47 -25.22 -1.59 27.35
CA ASP A 47 -25.74 -0.86 28.50
C ASP A 47 -24.89 -1.10 29.74
N ALA A 48 -24.84 -0.10 30.61
CA ALA A 48 -24.28 -0.27 31.95
C ALA A 48 -25.08 -1.32 32.73
N GLY A 49 -24.40 -2.21 33.42
CA GLY A 49 -25.02 -3.37 34.09
C GLY A 49 -25.15 -4.62 33.19
N GLN A 50 -25.01 -4.50 31.88
CA GLN A 50 -25.06 -5.64 30.96
C GLN A 50 -23.90 -6.59 31.20
N THR A 51 -24.20 -7.90 31.14
CA THR A 51 -23.20 -8.97 31.30
C THR A 51 -22.86 -9.59 29.96
N LEU A 52 -21.58 -9.55 29.59
CA LEU A 52 -21.05 -10.15 28.38
C LEU A 52 -20.36 -11.48 28.68
N THR A 53 -20.55 -12.48 27.84
CA THR A 53 -19.72 -13.68 27.86
C THR A 53 -18.32 -13.34 27.34
N LYS A 54 -17.30 -14.15 27.69
CA LYS A 54 -15.95 -13.98 27.14
C LYS A 54 -15.94 -13.93 25.61
N LYS A 55 -16.69 -14.82 24.95
CA LYS A 55 -16.84 -14.83 23.47
C LYS A 55 -17.47 -13.53 22.94
N ALA A 56 -18.50 -13.02 23.60
CA ALA A 56 -19.15 -11.76 23.19
C ALA A 56 -18.19 -10.57 23.32
N LEU A 57 -17.41 -10.52 24.40
CA LEU A 57 -16.41 -9.46 24.60
C LEU A 57 -15.28 -9.54 23.57
N GLU A 58 -14.74 -10.72 23.30
CA GLU A 58 -13.72 -10.93 22.27
C GLU A 58 -14.24 -10.56 20.87
N HIS A 59 -15.46 -10.98 20.55
CA HIS A 59 -16.11 -10.61 19.29
C HIS A 59 -16.27 -9.08 19.15
N LEU A 60 -16.73 -8.41 20.19
CA LEU A 60 -16.88 -6.96 20.20
C LEU A 60 -15.54 -6.24 20.02
N LYS A 61 -14.50 -6.66 20.72
CA LYS A 61 -13.13 -6.13 20.55
C LYS A 61 -12.61 -6.33 19.13
N ARG A 62 -12.95 -7.46 18.50
CA ARG A 62 -12.57 -7.75 17.12
C ARG A 62 -13.31 -6.87 16.11
N ILE A 63 -14.61 -6.63 16.31
CA ILE A 63 -15.39 -5.68 15.50
C ILE A 63 -14.77 -4.28 15.59
N GLU A 64 -14.46 -3.82 16.79
CA GLU A 64 -13.82 -2.51 17.02
C GLU A 64 -12.45 -2.44 16.33
N THR A 65 -11.62 -3.46 16.44
CA THR A 65 -10.32 -3.54 15.75
C THR A 65 -10.50 -3.40 14.24
N ARG A 66 -11.45 -4.12 13.65
CA ARG A 66 -11.76 -4.03 12.21
C ARG A 66 -12.29 -2.67 11.80
N GLN A 67 -13.09 -2.02 12.63
CA GLN A 67 -13.52 -0.65 12.39
C GLN A 67 -12.34 0.34 12.40
N GLN A 68 -11.40 0.20 13.33
CA GLN A 68 -10.17 1.00 13.35
C GLN A 68 -9.30 0.77 12.11
N ILE A 69 -9.17 -0.49 11.68
CA ILE A 69 -8.47 -0.87 10.44
C ILE A 69 -9.13 -0.16 9.25
N LYS A 70 -10.46 -0.22 9.12
CA LYS A 70 -11.22 0.44 8.05
C LYS A 70 -10.94 1.95 8.00
N ILE A 71 -11.06 2.63 9.13
CA ILE A 71 -10.79 4.07 9.22
C ILE A 71 -9.36 4.38 8.79
N ARG A 72 -8.39 3.57 9.20
CA ARG A 72 -6.99 3.74 8.85
C ARG A 72 -6.72 3.50 7.37
N ILE A 73 -7.35 2.49 6.76
CA ILE A 73 -7.25 2.25 5.31
C ILE A 73 -7.80 3.45 4.54
N LEU A 74 -9.02 3.89 4.85
CA LEU A 74 -9.63 5.04 4.18
C LEU A 74 -8.76 6.29 4.29
N ARG A 75 -8.15 6.53 5.45
CA ARG A 75 -7.19 7.62 5.64
C ARG A 75 -5.92 7.44 4.79
N LEU A 76 -5.39 6.23 4.64
CA LEU A 76 -4.24 5.97 3.78
C LEU A 76 -4.56 6.23 2.31
N LEU A 77 -5.74 5.83 1.87
CA LEU A 77 -6.22 6.00 0.49
C LEU A 77 -6.59 7.46 0.16
N SER A 78 -7.00 8.25 1.16
CA SER A 78 -7.30 9.68 0.94
C SER A 78 -6.07 10.53 0.58
N TYR A 79 -4.86 10.07 0.93
CA TYR A 79 -3.62 10.76 0.55
C TYR A 79 -3.15 10.40 -0.86
N ARG A 80 -3.26 9.14 -1.25
CA ARG A 80 -2.95 8.63 -2.59
C ARG A 80 -3.45 7.20 -2.77
N GLN A 81 -3.61 6.80 -3.99
CA GLN A 81 -3.86 5.38 -4.30
C GLN A 81 -2.69 4.49 -3.83
N ARG A 82 -3.02 3.29 -3.37
CA ARG A 82 -2.09 2.29 -2.87
C ARG A 82 -2.52 0.91 -3.34
N SER A 83 -1.55 0.02 -3.57
CA SER A 83 -1.87 -1.39 -3.80
C SER A 83 -2.37 -2.06 -2.52
N ARG A 84 -3.15 -3.12 -2.69
CA ARG A 84 -3.61 -3.98 -1.60
C ARG A 84 -2.44 -4.48 -0.75
N ALA A 85 -1.37 -4.97 -1.38
CA ALA A 85 -0.17 -5.45 -0.70
C ALA A 85 0.55 -4.36 0.11
N GLU A 86 0.61 -3.12 -0.40
CA GLU A 86 1.18 -1.99 0.34
C GLU A 86 0.37 -1.69 1.61
N VAL A 87 -0.96 -1.65 1.51
CA VAL A 87 -1.84 -1.38 2.65
C VAL A 87 -1.72 -2.47 3.71
N LEU A 88 -1.74 -3.75 3.29
CA LEU A 88 -1.55 -4.89 4.17
C LEU A 88 -0.22 -4.77 4.94
N THR A 89 0.88 -4.51 4.24
CA THR A 89 2.21 -4.34 4.84
C THR A 89 2.24 -3.22 5.86
N LEU A 90 1.65 -2.05 5.54
CA LEU A 90 1.60 -0.90 6.44
C LEU A 90 0.80 -1.20 7.71
N LEU A 91 -0.30 -1.94 7.61
CA LEU A 91 -1.13 -2.31 8.76
C LEU A 91 -0.45 -3.37 9.63
N LYS A 92 0.20 -4.36 9.04
CA LYS A 92 1.02 -5.35 9.78
C LYS A 92 2.14 -4.68 10.57
N ARG A 93 2.82 -3.69 9.99
CA ARG A 93 3.83 -2.88 10.70
C ARG A 93 3.26 -2.05 11.86
N LYS A 94 1.94 -1.79 11.88
CA LYS A 94 1.22 -1.13 12.98
C LYS A 94 0.70 -2.10 14.04
N GLY A 95 1.02 -3.39 13.94
CA GLY A 95 0.65 -4.43 14.90
C GLY A 95 -0.71 -5.08 14.66
N TYR A 96 -1.41 -4.77 13.56
CA TYR A 96 -2.64 -5.50 13.22
C TYR A 96 -2.31 -6.88 12.65
N ILE A 97 -3.11 -7.87 13.03
CA ILE A 97 -2.98 -9.24 12.51
C ILE A 97 -3.71 -9.38 11.17
N GLU A 98 -3.19 -10.24 10.31
CA GLU A 98 -3.69 -10.43 8.95
C GLU A 98 -5.17 -10.86 8.92
N ASP A 99 -5.59 -11.73 9.84
CA ASP A 99 -6.97 -12.22 9.99
C ASP A 99 -8.00 -11.11 10.27
N ASP A 100 -7.56 -9.97 10.77
CA ASP A 100 -8.43 -8.80 10.96
C ASP A 100 -8.31 -7.80 9.81
N ILE A 101 -7.16 -7.77 9.12
CA ILE A 101 -6.94 -6.85 7.99
C ILE A 101 -7.64 -7.35 6.73
N VAL A 102 -7.45 -8.62 6.35
CA VAL A 102 -7.92 -9.17 5.07
C VAL A 102 -9.42 -9.01 4.87
N PRO A 103 -10.30 -9.37 5.82
CA PRO A 103 -11.73 -9.20 5.64
C PRO A 103 -12.17 -7.73 5.45
N VAL A 104 -11.42 -6.78 6.03
CA VAL A 104 -11.70 -5.35 5.84
C VAL A 104 -11.24 -4.90 4.46
N LEU A 105 -10.08 -5.38 3.98
CA LEU A 105 -9.60 -5.11 2.63
C LEU A 105 -10.59 -5.66 1.59
N ASP A 106 -11.05 -6.90 1.73
CA ASP A 106 -12.01 -7.53 0.82
C ASP A 106 -13.32 -6.72 0.72
N LYS A 107 -13.82 -6.25 1.88
CA LYS A 107 -15.01 -5.42 1.94
C LYS A 107 -14.82 -4.05 1.31
N LEU A 108 -13.63 -3.47 1.37
CA LEU A 108 -13.34 -2.18 0.74
C LEU A 108 -13.09 -2.35 -0.76
N ASP A 109 -12.46 -3.43 -1.16
CA ASP A 109 -12.23 -3.80 -2.55
C ASP A 109 -13.57 -4.03 -3.29
N SER A 110 -14.46 -4.84 -2.72
CA SER A 110 -15.82 -5.07 -3.26
C SER A 110 -16.66 -3.80 -3.40
N LYS A 111 -16.30 -2.72 -2.69
CA LYS A 111 -16.93 -1.40 -2.78
C LYS A 111 -16.21 -0.43 -3.71
N GLY A 112 -15.15 -0.88 -4.40
CA GLY A 112 -14.36 -0.07 -5.33
C GLY A 112 -13.46 0.98 -4.67
N TYR A 113 -13.20 0.88 -3.36
CA TYR A 113 -12.24 1.77 -2.69
C TYR A 113 -10.79 1.45 -3.03
N MET A 114 -10.53 0.24 -3.52
CA MET A 114 -9.21 -0.23 -3.93
C MET A 114 -9.28 -0.67 -5.39
N ASP A 115 -8.29 -0.25 -6.17
CA ASP A 115 -8.15 -0.60 -7.58
C ASP A 115 -6.66 -0.78 -7.90
N ASP A 116 -6.20 -2.02 -7.84
CA ASP A 116 -4.82 -2.38 -8.13
C ASP A 116 -4.43 -2.10 -9.59
N LYS A 117 -5.39 -2.13 -10.53
CA LYS A 117 -5.16 -1.78 -11.94
C LYS A 117 -4.91 -0.27 -12.10
N ALA A 118 -5.77 0.56 -11.53
CA ALA A 118 -5.60 2.02 -11.55
C ALA A 118 -4.32 2.43 -10.82
N PHE A 119 -4.03 1.82 -9.65
CA PHE A 119 -2.75 2.00 -8.96
C PHE A 119 -1.57 1.65 -9.86
N ALA A 120 -1.58 0.48 -10.50
CA ALA A 120 -0.48 0.01 -11.33
C ALA A 120 -0.25 0.95 -12.52
N LYS A 121 -1.31 1.39 -13.21
CA LYS A 121 -1.22 2.34 -14.34
C LYS A 121 -0.64 3.69 -13.89
N MET A 122 -1.12 4.23 -12.79
CA MET A 122 -0.63 5.49 -12.22
C MET A 122 0.85 5.38 -11.80
N TYR A 123 1.21 4.35 -11.05
CA TYR A 123 2.57 4.19 -10.52
C TYR A 123 3.58 3.87 -11.62
N ALA A 124 3.25 3.00 -12.59
CA ALA A 124 4.10 2.74 -13.75
C ALA A 124 4.32 4.03 -14.57
N SER A 125 3.26 4.78 -14.84
CA SER A 125 3.35 6.07 -15.53
C SER A 125 4.28 7.05 -14.81
N TYR A 126 4.17 7.15 -13.49
CA TYR A 126 5.09 7.98 -12.68
C TYR A 126 6.56 7.53 -12.81
N LEU A 127 6.82 6.22 -12.71
CA LEU A 127 8.17 5.66 -12.81
C LEU A 127 8.79 5.91 -14.20
N ILE A 128 8.00 5.80 -15.26
CA ILE A 128 8.43 6.03 -16.64
C ILE A 128 8.64 7.54 -16.89
N LYS A 129 7.62 8.37 -16.65
CA LYS A 129 7.65 9.80 -16.97
C LYS A 129 8.60 10.61 -16.09
N LYS A 130 8.55 10.40 -14.77
CA LYS A 130 9.29 11.24 -13.82
C LYS A 130 10.64 10.68 -13.43
N LYS A 131 10.81 9.35 -13.44
CA LYS A 131 12.08 8.70 -13.07
C LYS A 131 12.87 8.23 -14.26
N SER A 132 12.29 8.24 -15.46
CA SER A 132 12.88 7.73 -16.70
C SER A 132 13.44 6.32 -16.52
N LEU A 133 12.61 5.41 -16.03
CA LEU A 133 12.99 4.01 -15.84
C LEU A 133 12.59 3.16 -17.03
N GLY A 134 13.47 2.25 -17.41
CA GLY A 134 13.22 1.20 -18.38
C GLY A 134 12.41 0.04 -17.76
N ARG A 135 11.92 -0.84 -18.61
CA ARG A 135 10.97 -1.91 -18.27
C ARG A 135 11.42 -2.80 -17.10
N MET A 136 12.71 -3.16 -17.07
CA MET A 136 13.23 -4.04 -16.02
C MET A 136 13.19 -3.39 -14.64
N ALA A 137 13.58 -2.13 -14.54
CA ALA A 137 13.55 -1.40 -13.26
C ALA A 137 12.10 -1.13 -12.79
N VAL A 138 11.18 -0.85 -13.72
CA VAL A 138 9.75 -0.71 -13.37
C VAL A 138 9.23 -2.02 -12.81
N LYS A 139 9.43 -3.16 -13.47
CA LYS A 139 9.03 -4.49 -12.96
C LYS A 139 9.62 -4.76 -11.57
N HIS A 140 10.89 -4.44 -11.35
CA HIS A 140 11.53 -4.61 -10.04
C HIS A 140 10.86 -3.74 -8.96
N LYS A 141 10.45 -2.50 -9.29
CA LYS A 141 9.71 -1.64 -8.34
C LYS A 141 8.33 -2.19 -7.98
N PHE A 142 7.74 -3.01 -8.85
CA PHE A 142 6.45 -3.64 -8.60
C PHE A 142 6.50 -4.92 -7.76
N SER A 143 7.68 -5.51 -7.52
CA SER A 143 7.81 -6.77 -6.77
C SER A 143 7.12 -6.76 -5.40
N GLN A 144 7.12 -5.62 -4.71
CA GLN A 144 6.50 -5.46 -3.40
C GLN A 144 4.99 -5.19 -3.44
N HIS A 145 4.41 -4.96 -4.63
CA HIS A 145 3.00 -4.57 -4.78
C HIS A 145 2.07 -5.74 -5.12
N GLN A 146 2.64 -6.91 -5.43
CA GLN A 146 1.91 -8.15 -5.75
C GLN A 146 0.90 -7.98 -6.89
N ILE A 147 1.21 -7.12 -7.86
CA ILE A 147 0.38 -6.96 -9.07
C ILE A 147 0.59 -8.17 -9.99
N PRO A 148 -0.48 -8.78 -10.53
CA PRO A 148 -0.36 -9.88 -11.47
C PRO A 148 0.54 -9.55 -12.66
N HIS A 149 1.40 -10.49 -13.04
CA HIS A 149 2.42 -10.26 -14.08
C HIS A 149 1.82 -9.88 -15.43
N ASP A 150 0.72 -10.52 -15.82
CA ASP A 150 0.06 -10.25 -17.11
C ASP A 150 -0.56 -8.86 -17.14
N LEU A 151 -1.22 -8.46 -16.04
CA LEU A 151 -1.75 -7.11 -15.89
C LEU A 151 -0.64 -6.06 -15.96
N LEU A 152 0.48 -6.27 -15.23
CA LEU A 152 1.61 -5.35 -15.28
C LEU A 152 2.23 -5.30 -16.68
N ASN A 153 2.39 -6.43 -17.35
CA ASN A 153 2.93 -6.48 -18.71
C ASN A 153 2.06 -5.69 -19.68
N SER A 154 0.75 -5.91 -19.66
CA SER A 154 -0.21 -5.18 -20.52
C SER A 154 -0.13 -3.66 -20.31
N ILE A 155 -0.07 -3.21 -19.05
CA ILE A 155 0.08 -1.79 -18.71
C ILE A 155 1.43 -1.23 -19.23
N LEU A 156 2.51 -1.99 -19.10
CA LEU A 156 3.81 -1.56 -19.58
C LEU A 156 3.89 -1.52 -21.10
N ASP A 157 3.24 -2.47 -21.80
CA ASP A 157 3.17 -2.47 -23.26
C ASP A 157 2.44 -1.20 -23.75
N GLU A 158 1.29 -0.86 -23.18
CA GLU A 158 0.56 0.38 -23.48
C GLU A 158 1.42 1.65 -23.22
N LEU A 159 2.09 1.70 -22.07
CA LEU A 159 2.86 2.87 -21.69
C LEU A 159 4.12 3.05 -22.52
N TYR A 160 4.82 1.99 -22.89
CA TYR A 160 6.04 2.09 -23.70
C TYR A 160 5.77 2.32 -25.19
N VAL A 161 4.53 2.12 -25.68
CA VAL A 161 4.12 2.67 -26.98
C VAL A 161 4.09 4.21 -26.91
N THR A 162 3.53 4.76 -25.82
CA THR A 162 3.45 6.22 -25.64
C THR A 162 4.81 6.85 -25.28
N TYR A 163 5.65 6.13 -24.55
CA TYR A 163 6.99 6.54 -24.08
C TYR A 163 8.05 5.55 -24.54
N PRO A 164 8.45 5.56 -25.83
CA PRO A 164 9.39 4.59 -26.37
C PRO A 164 10.73 4.61 -25.62
N PRO A 165 11.26 3.46 -25.21
CA PRO A 165 12.52 3.35 -24.47
C PRO A 165 13.67 4.04 -25.18
N GLU A 166 13.74 3.93 -26.51
CA GLU A 166 14.80 4.52 -27.35
C GLU A 166 14.81 6.05 -27.22
N LYS A 167 13.63 6.70 -27.27
CA LYS A 167 13.52 8.16 -27.06
C LYS A 167 13.97 8.57 -25.66
N MET A 168 13.66 7.76 -24.65
CA MET A 168 14.07 8.01 -23.27
C MET A 168 15.59 7.86 -23.12
N VAL A 169 16.17 6.83 -23.74
CA VAL A 169 17.64 6.61 -23.78
C VAL A 169 18.33 7.78 -24.48
N GLN A 170 17.80 8.21 -25.64
CA GLN A 170 18.33 9.38 -26.38
C GLN A 170 18.35 10.63 -25.49
N GLN A 171 17.26 10.97 -24.85
CA GLN A 171 17.19 12.14 -23.96
C GLN A 171 18.20 12.10 -22.80
N ILE A 172 18.39 10.91 -22.21
CA ILE A 172 19.37 10.72 -21.13
C ILE A 172 20.79 10.87 -21.67
N MET A 173 21.05 10.33 -22.85
CA MET A 173 22.36 10.39 -23.53
C MET A 173 22.69 11.86 -23.89
N ASP A 174 21.79 12.56 -24.58
CA ASP A 174 22.00 13.95 -25.01
C ASP A 174 22.33 14.87 -23.83
N LYS A 175 21.51 14.75 -22.76
CA LYS A 175 21.76 15.50 -21.53
C LYS A 175 23.10 15.18 -20.90
N ARG A 176 23.57 13.94 -21.00
CA ARG A 176 24.84 13.55 -20.41
C ARG A 176 26.02 14.00 -21.24
N ILE A 177 25.94 13.85 -22.56
CA ILE A 177 26.98 14.29 -23.50
C ILE A 177 27.16 15.81 -23.42
N SER A 178 26.08 16.58 -23.37
CA SER A 178 26.14 18.04 -23.26
C SER A 178 26.87 18.52 -21.99
N VAL A 179 26.86 17.73 -20.93
CA VAL A 179 27.47 18.11 -19.63
C VAL A 179 28.88 17.52 -19.46
N ARG A 180 29.15 16.30 -20.00
CA ARG A 180 30.35 15.52 -19.72
C ARG A 180 31.18 15.13 -20.92
N GLY A 181 30.73 15.50 -22.12
CA GLY A 181 31.37 15.13 -23.38
C GLY A 181 31.11 13.66 -23.80
N ASN A 182 31.76 13.24 -24.87
CA ASN A 182 31.54 11.97 -25.57
C ASN A 182 32.77 11.05 -25.56
N SER A 183 33.57 11.01 -24.49
CA SER A 183 34.71 10.11 -24.39
C SER A 183 34.26 8.65 -24.15
N LEU A 184 35.09 7.67 -24.52
CA LEU A 184 34.85 6.23 -24.24
C LEU A 184 34.60 5.96 -22.74
N LYS A 185 35.28 6.70 -21.87
CA LYS A 185 35.09 6.60 -20.41
C LYS A 185 33.67 7.01 -20.01
N GLU A 186 33.14 8.08 -20.57
CA GLU A 186 31.78 8.54 -20.31
C GLU A 186 30.73 7.64 -20.97
N MET A 187 31.01 7.06 -22.13
CA MET A 187 30.17 6.01 -22.74
C MET A 187 29.98 4.82 -21.79
N LYS A 188 31.06 4.27 -21.24
CA LYS A 188 30.97 3.15 -20.27
C LYS A 188 30.13 3.51 -19.06
N LYS A 189 30.27 4.72 -18.52
CA LYS A 189 29.47 5.19 -17.38
C LYS A 189 28.00 5.40 -17.75
N LEU A 190 27.72 5.87 -18.98
CA LEU A 190 26.36 6.02 -19.49
C LEU A 190 25.67 4.67 -19.63
N VAL A 191 26.32 3.69 -20.23
CA VAL A 191 25.80 2.32 -20.36
C VAL A 191 25.45 1.73 -18.99
N ASN A 192 26.35 1.87 -18.02
CA ASN A 192 26.10 1.40 -16.66
C ASN A 192 24.91 2.13 -15.99
N LEU A 193 24.73 3.42 -16.24
CA LEU A 193 23.59 4.18 -15.78
C LEU A 193 22.28 3.67 -16.40
N LEU A 194 22.25 3.47 -17.72
CA LEU A 194 21.07 3.00 -18.45
C LEU A 194 20.68 1.59 -18.03
N LYS A 195 21.66 0.68 -17.86
CA LYS A 195 21.41 -0.66 -17.30
C LYS A 195 20.80 -0.59 -15.90
N ARG A 196 21.33 0.26 -15.00
CA ARG A 196 20.74 0.46 -13.66
C ARG A 196 19.34 1.08 -13.70
N LYS A 197 19.05 1.88 -14.72
CA LYS A 197 17.71 2.40 -14.99
C LYS A 197 16.77 1.35 -15.58
N GLY A 198 17.26 0.15 -15.89
CA GLY A 198 16.46 -0.99 -16.36
C GLY A 198 16.13 -0.97 -17.83
N PHE A 199 16.88 -0.23 -18.65
CA PHE A 199 16.81 -0.35 -20.10
C PHE A 199 17.49 -1.63 -20.57
N ARG A 200 16.95 -2.28 -21.62
CA ARG A 200 17.52 -3.45 -22.24
C ARG A 200 18.63 -3.04 -23.20
N TRP A 201 19.52 -3.96 -23.53
CA TRP A 201 20.59 -3.69 -24.49
C TRP A 201 20.04 -3.25 -25.86
N GLN A 202 18.99 -3.92 -26.33
CA GLN A 202 18.29 -3.56 -27.57
C GLN A 202 17.75 -2.13 -27.60
N ASP A 203 17.44 -1.53 -26.45
CA ASP A 203 16.97 -0.14 -26.34
C ASP A 203 18.17 0.85 -26.32
N ILE A 204 19.34 0.38 -25.93
CA ILE A 204 20.55 1.20 -25.69
C ILE A 204 21.45 1.23 -26.91
N GLU A 205 21.75 0.06 -27.48
CA GLU A 205 22.75 -0.12 -28.54
C GLU A 205 22.49 0.74 -29.78
N PRO A 206 21.27 0.78 -30.36
CA PRO A 206 21.01 1.60 -31.54
C PRO A 206 21.33 3.07 -31.31
N ILE A 207 21.05 3.58 -30.11
CA ILE A 207 21.27 4.97 -29.75
C ILE A 207 22.75 5.26 -29.49
N LEU A 208 23.49 4.35 -28.86
CA LEU A 208 24.95 4.51 -28.67
C LEU A 208 25.69 4.60 -30.00
N ASN A 209 25.23 3.87 -31.01
CA ASN A 209 25.84 3.82 -32.34
C ASN A 209 25.63 5.10 -33.16
N THR A 210 24.71 5.99 -32.73
CA THR A 210 24.52 7.31 -33.39
C THR A 210 25.60 8.33 -33.05
N VAL A 211 26.44 8.06 -32.04
CA VAL A 211 27.45 9.00 -31.54
C VAL A 211 28.84 8.51 -31.86
N LYS A 212 29.69 9.38 -32.39
CA LYS A 212 31.15 9.13 -32.49
C LYS A 212 31.76 9.39 -31.09
N TRP A 213 32.21 8.32 -30.46
CA TRP A 213 32.88 8.37 -29.15
C TRP A 213 34.37 8.64 -29.32
N GLY A 214 34.86 9.68 -28.69
CA GLY A 214 36.26 10.06 -28.67
C GLY A 214 37.07 9.21 -27.67
N PRO A 215 38.41 9.27 -27.72
CA PRO A 215 39.30 8.61 -26.80
C PRO A 215 39.11 9.03 -25.34
#